data_aaeac503c692d53338b6560041ea1f4e
#
_entry.id   aaeac503c692d53338b6560041ea1f4e
#
_cell.length_a   1.000
_cell.length_b   1.000
_cell.length_c   1.000
_cell.angle_alpha   90.00
_cell.angle_beta   90.00
_cell.angle_gamma   90.00
#
_symmetry.space_group_name_H-M   'P 1'
#
loop_
_entity.id
_entity.type
_entity.pdbx_description
1 polymer ?
#
loop_
_entity_poly.entity_id
_entity_poly.type
_entity_poly.pdbx_seq_one_letter_code
_entity_poly.pdbx_strand_id
1 'polypeptide(L)'
;MRIDWHEYFLAQSHLLSLRSTCERLKVGATIVKDNRVIAGGYNGSVSGEDHCIDVGCLVEDGHCIRTIHAEINAVLQCSKFGVSTEGASVYVTHFPCVHCTKSLIQAGISNIYYAEDYKNHEYALYLLDKTGVHYERIDFDNKRVAHYFENIV
;
A
#
# COMPACT_ATOMS: atom_id res chain seq x y z
N MET A 1 -20.53 13.78 11.32
CA MET A 1 -19.41 13.04 11.95
C MET A 1 -18.19 13.11 11.05
N ARG A 2 -17.03 13.35 11.60
CA ARG A 2 -15.79 13.49 10.82
C ARG A 2 -15.03 12.18 10.78
N ILE A 3 -14.60 11.74 9.57
CA ILE A 3 -13.78 10.53 9.42
C ILE A 3 -12.42 10.71 10.13
N ASP A 4 -11.95 9.66 10.77
CA ASP A 4 -10.63 9.59 11.40
C ASP A 4 -9.52 9.57 10.34
N TRP A 5 -8.32 10.10 10.68
CA TRP A 5 -7.20 10.18 9.74
C TRP A 5 -6.72 8.81 9.26
N HIS A 6 -6.63 7.81 10.13
CA HIS A 6 -6.21 6.46 9.73
C HIS A 6 -7.23 5.83 8.77
N GLU A 7 -8.51 5.96 9.10
CA GLU A 7 -9.59 5.46 8.26
C GLU A 7 -9.63 6.18 6.92
N TYR A 8 -9.43 7.50 6.91
CA TYR A 8 -9.40 8.32 5.70
C TYR A 8 -8.28 7.88 4.73
N PHE A 9 -7.06 7.71 5.23
CA PHE A 9 -5.94 7.30 4.36
C PHE A 9 -6.05 5.84 3.94
N LEU A 10 -6.54 4.95 4.81
CA LEU A 10 -6.80 3.56 4.40
C LEU A 10 -7.92 3.48 3.37
N ALA A 11 -8.96 4.31 3.47
CA ALA A 11 -10.00 4.38 2.45
C ALA A 11 -9.42 4.77 1.09
N GLN A 12 -8.49 5.73 1.04
CA GLN A 12 -7.80 6.08 -0.20
C GLN A 12 -6.98 4.91 -0.75
N SER A 13 -6.30 4.17 0.10
CA SER A 13 -5.55 2.97 -0.31
C SER A 13 -6.49 1.89 -0.87
N HIS A 14 -7.66 1.70 -0.27
CA HIS A 14 -8.66 0.77 -0.80
C HIS A 14 -9.23 1.23 -2.14
N LEU A 15 -9.46 2.53 -2.33
CA LEU A 15 -9.86 3.07 -3.63
C LEU A 15 -8.79 2.82 -4.69
N LEU A 16 -7.51 3.04 -4.37
CA LEU A 16 -6.40 2.72 -5.26
C LEU A 16 -6.38 1.23 -5.62
N SER A 17 -6.66 0.34 -4.68
CA SER A 17 -6.69 -1.11 -4.93
C SER A 17 -7.70 -1.51 -6.00
N LEU A 18 -8.77 -0.73 -6.19
CA LEU A 18 -9.77 -0.98 -7.24
C LEU A 18 -9.19 -0.77 -8.64
N ARG A 19 -8.07 -0.08 -8.77
CA ARG A 19 -7.34 0.10 -10.03
C ARG A 19 -6.35 -1.03 -10.30
N SER A 20 -6.10 -1.93 -9.34
CA SER A 20 -5.18 -3.04 -9.52
C SER A 20 -5.54 -3.88 -10.73
N THR A 21 -4.52 -4.28 -11.48
CA THR A 21 -4.64 -5.17 -12.65
C THR A 21 -4.33 -6.62 -12.32
N CYS A 22 -4.12 -6.93 -11.04
CA CYS A 22 -3.84 -8.30 -10.58
C CYS A 22 -5.15 -9.06 -10.34
N GLU A 23 -5.21 -10.30 -10.83
CA GLU A 23 -6.35 -11.19 -10.61
C GLU A 23 -6.33 -11.88 -9.25
N ARG A 24 -5.15 -11.96 -8.62
CA ARG A 24 -4.94 -12.77 -7.40
C ARG A 24 -5.25 -11.99 -6.13
N LEU A 25 -4.76 -10.75 -6.02
CA LEU A 25 -4.97 -9.89 -4.86
C LEU A 25 -4.86 -8.43 -5.28
N LYS A 26 -5.84 -7.64 -4.91
CA LYS A 26 -5.85 -6.19 -5.16
C LYS A 26 -5.31 -5.47 -3.94
N VAL A 27 -4.20 -4.78 -4.11
CA VAL A 27 -3.53 -4.02 -3.06
C VAL A 27 -3.43 -2.56 -3.46
N GLY A 28 -3.62 -1.68 -2.49
CA GLY A 28 -3.41 -0.24 -2.64
C GLY A 28 -2.55 0.29 -1.50
N ALA A 29 -1.73 1.28 -1.80
CA ALA A 29 -0.86 1.92 -0.83
C ALA A 29 -0.84 3.43 -1.03
N THR A 30 -0.84 4.16 0.07
CA THR A 30 -0.80 5.63 0.09
C THR A 30 0.36 6.07 0.98
N ILE A 31 1.21 6.96 0.47
CA ILE A 31 2.29 7.56 1.25
C ILE A 31 1.84 8.94 1.72
N VAL A 32 1.95 9.17 3.03
CA VAL A 32 1.42 10.35 3.71
C VAL A 32 2.54 11.04 4.48
N LYS A 33 2.62 12.34 4.36
CA LYS A 33 3.53 13.18 5.13
C LYS A 33 2.80 14.45 5.58
N ASP A 34 2.89 14.75 6.87
CA ASP A 34 2.21 15.92 7.46
C ASP A 34 0.69 15.92 7.13
N ASN A 35 0.05 14.76 7.26
CA ASN A 35 -1.37 14.55 6.92
C ASN A 35 -1.73 14.90 5.46
N ARG A 36 -0.75 14.80 4.56
CA ARG A 36 -0.98 15.00 3.13
C ARG A 36 -0.52 13.78 2.34
N VAL A 37 -1.34 13.36 1.42
CA VAL A 37 -0.97 12.30 0.47
C VAL A 37 0.08 12.87 -0.49
N ILE A 38 1.25 12.23 -0.51
CA ILE A 38 2.34 12.62 -1.42
C ILE A 38 2.51 11.64 -2.57
N ALA A 39 2.01 10.42 -2.45
CA ALA A 39 2.01 9.42 -3.52
C ALA A 39 0.99 8.33 -3.22
N GLY A 40 0.57 7.64 -4.26
CA GLY A 40 -0.26 6.46 -4.17
C GLY A 40 0.18 5.41 -5.18
N GLY A 41 -0.14 4.16 -4.90
CA GLY A 41 0.17 3.05 -5.78
C GLY A 41 -0.83 1.91 -5.63
N TYR A 42 -0.95 1.13 -6.69
CA TYR A 42 -1.66 -0.14 -6.69
C TYR A 42 -0.79 -1.17 -7.40
N ASN A 43 -1.02 -2.45 -7.14
CA ASN A 43 -0.24 -3.49 -7.80
C ASN A 43 -0.69 -3.63 -9.27
N GLY A 44 0.28 -3.48 -10.17
CA GLY A 44 0.01 -3.48 -11.60
C GLY A 44 1.29 -3.61 -12.42
N SER A 45 1.11 -3.90 -13.70
CA SER A 45 2.19 -4.00 -14.67
C SER A 45 2.88 -2.66 -14.89
N VAL A 46 4.13 -2.69 -15.34
CA VAL A 46 4.82 -1.46 -15.76
C VAL A 46 4.04 -0.80 -16.90
N SER A 47 4.17 0.52 -17.00
CA SER A 47 3.54 1.28 -18.09
C SER A 47 3.99 0.75 -19.46
N GLY A 48 3.05 0.40 -20.32
CA GLY A 48 3.32 -0.15 -21.64
C GLY A 48 3.31 -1.67 -21.73
N GLU A 49 3.26 -2.38 -20.59
CA GLU A 49 3.11 -3.83 -20.56
C GLU A 49 1.62 -4.22 -20.47
N ASP A 50 1.28 -5.41 -20.90
CA ASP A 50 -0.06 -5.98 -20.75
C ASP A 50 -0.44 -6.18 -19.27
N HIS A 51 -1.72 -6.14 -19.00
CA HIS A 51 -2.25 -6.33 -17.65
C HIS A 51 -2.64 -7.79 -17.39
N CYS A 52 -2.40 -8.26 -16.16
CA CYS A 52 -2.77 -9.62 -15.77
C CYS A 52 -4.26 -9.92 -15.99
N ILE A 53 -5.14 -8.94 -15.81
CA ILE A 53 -6.59 -9.09 -16.05
C ILE A 53 -6.91 -9.40 -17.52
N ASP A 54 -6.03 -9.04 -18.44
CA ASP A 54 -6.23 -9.25 -19.89
C ASP A 54 -5.51 -10.48 -20.40
N VAL A 55 -4.31 -10.78 -19.92
CA VAL A 55 -3.43 -11.84 -20.44
C VAL A 55 -3.04 -12.89 -19.41
N GLY A 56 -3.50 -12.77 -18.16
CA GLY A 56 -3.15 -13.67 -17.08
C GLY A 56 -1.87 -13.29 -16.35
N CYS A 57 -1.67 -13.88 -15.17
CA CYS A 57 -0.44 -13.69 -14.39
C CYS A 57 0.72 -14.44 -15.04
N LEU A 58 1.91 -13.83 -14.96
CA LEU A 58 3.17 -14.49 -15.32
C LEU A 58 3.81 -15.01 -14.04
N VAL A 59 3.54 -16.26 -13.69
CA VAL A 59 3.94 -16.85 -12.40
C VAL A 59 5.31 -17.52 -12.52
N GLU A 60 6.21 -17.19 -11.60
CA GLU A 60 7.51 -17.80 -11.42
C GLU A 60 7.73 -18.01 -9.91
N ASP A 61 8.10 -19.23 -9.52
CA ASP A 61 8.29 -19.62 -8.11
C ASP A 61 7.11 -19.23 -7.19
N GLY A 62 5.87 -19.39 -7.69
CA GLY A 62 4.65 -19.08 -6.94
C GLY A 62 4.28 -17.60 -6.87
N HIS A 63 5.03 -16.71 -7.52
CA HIS A 63 4.80 -15.27 -7.55
C HIS A 63 4.57 -14.76 -8.96
N CYS A 64 3.68 -13.80 -9.12
CA CYS A 64 3.53 -13.09 -10.38
C CYS A 64 4.69 -12.09 -10.53
N ILE A 65 5.49 -12.27 -11.58
CA ILE A 65 6.62 -11.38 -11.88
C ILE A 65 6.25 -10.21 -12.80
N ARG A 66 5.01 -10.17 -13.31
CA ARG A 66 4.55 -9.09 -14.18
C ARG A 66 4.25 -7.81 -13.41
N THR A 67 3.68 -7.91 -12.22
CA THR A 67 3.21 -6.75 -11.46
C THR A 67 4.27 -6.20 -10.52
N ILE A 68 4.31 -4.88 -10.42
CA ILE A 68 5.00 -4.16 -9.35
C ILE A 68 4.03 -4.05 -8.17
N HIS A 69 4.48 -4.30 -6.97
CA HIS A 69 3.65 -4.20 -5.78
C HIS A 69 3.21 -2.75 -5.50
N ALA A 70 2.06 -2.58 -4.88
CA ALA A 70 1.47 -1.27 -4.61
C ALA A 70 2.41 -0.33 -3.84
N GLU A 71 3.09 -0.85 -2.82
CA GLU A 71 4.01 -0.09 -1.97
C GLU A 71 5.19 0.43 -2.79
N ILE A 72 5.75 -0.42 -3.63
CA ILE A 72 6.88 -0.04 -4.49
C ILE A 72 6.42 0.96 -5.55
N ASN A 73 5.25 0.78 -6.15
CA ASN A 73 4.71 1.77 -7.08
C ASN A 73 4.55 3.15 -6.43
N ALA A 74 4.09 3.20 -5.19
CA ALA A 74 3.97 4.46 -4.46
C ALA A 74 5.34 5.12 -4.23
N VAL A 75 6.36 4.34 -3.83
CA VAL A 75 7.74 4.84 -3.64
C VAL A 75 8.32 5.32 -4.97
N LEU A 76 8.11 4.56 -6.04
CA LEU A 76 8.59 4.95 -7.38
C LEU A 76 7.92 6.24 -7.88
N GLN A 77 6.65 6.46 -7.55
CA GLN A 77 5.99 7.73 -7.85
C GLN A 77 6.68 8.90 -7.15
N CYS A 78 7.01 8.75 -5.87
CA CYS A 78 7.81 9.76 -5.15
C CYS A 78 9.15 9.99 -5.84
N SER A 79 9.85 8.93 -6.23
CA SER A 79 11.14 9.01 -6.93
C SER A 79 10.99 9.76 -8.26
N LYS A 80 9.98 9.43 -9.04
CA LYS A 80 9.72 10.03 -10.36
C LYS A 80 9.46 11.53 -10.28
N PHE A 81 8.77 11.99 -9.26
CA PHE A 81 8.38 13.39 -9.08
C PHE A 81 9.30 14.17 -8.13
N GLY A 82 10.37 13.55 -7.64
CA GLY A 82 11.35 14.22 -6.78
C GLY A 82 10.81 14.57 -5.39
N VAL A 83 9.92 13.74 -4.84
CA VAL A 83 9.35 13.94 -3.51
C VAL A 83 10.04 13.00 -2.52
N SER A 84 10.56 13.55 -1.42
CA SER A 84 11.22 12.75 -0.38
C SER A 84 10.21 11.89 0.39
N THR A 85 10.57 10.62 0.59
CA THR A 85 9.84 9.66 1.43
C THR A 85 10.31 9.68 2.89
N GLU A 86 11.37 10.42 3.19
CA GLU A 86 11.95 10.45 4.53
C GLU A 86 10.96 10.90 5.59
N GLY A 87 10.78 10.07 6.62
CA GLY A 87 9.87 10.35 7.72
C GLY A 87 8.38 10.19 7.42
N ALA A 88 8.02 9.72 6.22
CA ALA A 88 6.63 9.54 5.82
C ALA A 88 5.99 8.30 6.47
N SER A 89 4.67 8.23 6.41
CA SER A 89 3.87 7.07 6.78
C SER A 89 3.31 6.40 5.52
N VAL A 90 3.19 5.07 5.56
CA VAL A 90 2.54 4.28 4.51
C VAL A 90 1.25 3.69 5.06
N TYR A 91 0.17 3.86 4.32
CA TYR A 91 -1.10 3.20 4.55
C TYR A 91 -1.31 2.18 3.45
N VAL A 92 -1.44 0.92 3.81
CA VAL A 92 -1.56 -0.18 2.84
C VAL A 92 -2.72 -1.10 3.21
N THR A 93 -3.41 -1.64 2.21
CA THR A 93 -4.57 -2.51 2.45
C THR A 93 -4.19 -3.81 3.16
N HIS A 94 -3.00 -4.34 2.87
CA HIS A 94 -2.51 -5.61 3.41
C HIS A 94 -1.08 -5.43 3.93
N PHE A 95 -0.72 -6.20 4.96
CA PHE A 95 0.65 -6.18 5.50
C PHE A 95 1.67 -6.41 4.38
N PRO A 96 2.73 -5.59 4.27
CA PRO A 96 3.67 -5.68 3.16
C PRO A 96 4.51 -6.96 3.21
N CYS A 97 4.87 -7.50 2.04
CA CYS A 97 5.79 -8.62 1.94
C CYS A 97 7.20 -8.21 2.40
N VAL A 98 8.09 -9.19 2.56
CA VAL A 98 9.48 -8.95 3.01
C VAL A 98 10.20 -7.95 2.10
N HIS A 99 10.06 -8.08 0.78
CA HIS A 99 10.74 -7.20 -0.18
C HIS A 99 10.24 -5.76 -0.07
N CYS A 100 8.92 -5.58 0.02
CA CYS A 100 8.34 -4.25 0.21
C CYS A 100 8.73 -3.66 1.56
N THR A 101 8.70 -4.46 2.63
CA THR A 101 9.12 -4.01 3.97
C THR A 101 10.55 -3.47 3.96
N LYS A 102 11.50 -4.21 3.38
CA LYS A 102 12.89 -3.75 3.24
C LYS A 102 12.97 -2.43 2.49
N SER A 103 12.27 -2.32 1.38
CA SER A 103 12.27 -1.11 0.55
C SER A 103 11.67 0.09 1.27
N LEU A 104 10.58 -0.11 2.00
CA LEU A 104 9.95 0.95 2.80
C LEU A 104 10.87 1.45 3.91
N ILE A 105 11.52 0.54 4.63
CA ILE A 105 12.49 0.90 5.67
C ILE A 105 13.62 1.72 5.04
N GLN A 106 14.19 1.24 3.94
CA GLN A 106 15.32 1.91 3.28
C GLN A 106 14.93 3.25 2.66
N ALA A 107 13.66 3.42 2.29
CA ALA A 107 13.12 4.69 1.80
C ALA A 107 12.90 5.74 2.92
N GLY A 108 13.17 5.37 4.17
CA GLY A 108 13.01 6.28 5.32
C GLY A 108 11.60 6.37 5.88
N ILE A 109 10.73 5.41 5.55
CA ILE A 109 9.36 5.36 6.10
C ILE A 109 9.43 5.15 7.61
N SER A 110 8.70 5.96 8.35
CA SER A 110 8.66 5.92 9.81
C SER A 110 7.53 5.07 10.38
N ASN A 111 6.41 5.00 9.67
CA ASN A 111 5.21 4.28 10.14
C ASN A 111 4.58 3.51 8.99
N ILE A 112 4.12 2.28 9.31
CA ILE A 112 3.34 1.46 8.39
C ILE A 112 2.01 1.12 9.07
N TYR A 113 0.90 1.56 8.46
CA TYR A 113 -0.45 1.27 8.90
C TYR A 113 -1.13 0.37 7.87
N TYR A 114 -1.73 -0.73 8.31
CA TYR A 114 -2.35 -1.70 7.41
C TYR A 114 -3.71 -2.16 7.93
N ALA A 115 -4.57 -2.58 7.02
CA ALA A 115 -5.93 -3.01 7.38
C ALA A 115 -6.01 -4.52 7.62
N GLU A 116 -5.33 -5.32 6.80
CA GLU A 116 -5.43 -6.78 6.83
C GLU A 116 -4.07 -7.43 7.01
N ASP A 117 -4.00 -8.46 7.86
CA ASP A 117 -2.85 -9.32 7.93
C ASP A 117 -2.69 -10.11 6.63
N TYR A 118 -1.45 -10.28 6.17
CA TYR A 118 -1.14 -11.06 4.98
C TYR A 118 0.23 -11.70 5.12
N LYS A 119 0.26 -12.98 5.50
CA LYS A 119 1.48 -13.78 5.73
C LYS A 119 2.45 -13.18 6.76
N ASN A 120 2.32 -11.97 7.20
CA ASN A 120 3.14 -11.24 8.19
C ASN A 120 4.47 -11.94 8.49
N HIS A 121 5.37 -11.95 7.50
CA HIS A 121 6.58 -12.75 7.51
C HIS A 121 7.48 -12.40 8.69
N GLU A 122 7.99 -13.40 9.40
CA GLU A 122 8.80 -13.20 10.61
C GLU A 122 9.99 -12.26 10.40
N TYR A 123 10.67 -12.37 9.26
CA TYR A 123 11.81 -11.52 8.94
C TYR A 123 11.40 -10.07 8.72
N ALA A 124 10.23 -9.82 8.12
CA ALA A 124 9.69 -8.48 7.99
C ALA A 124 9.42 -7.87 9.37
N LEU A 125 8.76 -8.60 10.25
CA LEU A 125 8.50 -8.17 11.64
C LEU A 125 9.81 -7.89 12.38
N TYR A 126 10.78 -8.80 12.26
CA TYR A 126 12.10 -8.64 12.85
C TYR A 126 12.78 -7.33 12.39
N LEU A 127 12.75 -7.04 11.09
CA LEU A 127 13.35 -5.84 10.54
C LEU A 127 12.66 -4.57 11.04
N LEU A 128 11.34 -4.56 11.09
CA LEU A 128 10.58 -3.42 11.60
C LEU A 128 10.92 -3.12 13.06
N ASP A 129 10.97 -4.17 13.90
CA ASP A 129 11.33 -4.03 15.31
C ASP A 129 12.79 -3.57 15.46
N LYS A 130 13.70 -4.17 14.70
CA LYS A 130 15.14 -3.88 14.75
C LYS A 130 15.45 -2.43 14.34
N THR A 131 14.76 -1.92 13.35
CA THR A 131 14.99 -0.58 12.79
C THR A 131 14.16 0.52 13.44
N GLY A 132 13.24 0.16 14.34
CA GLY A 132 12.40 1.11 15.05
C GLY A 132 11.28 1.71 14.21
N VAL A 133 10.92 1.08 13.09
CA VAL A 133 9.77 1.51 12.30
C VAL A 133 8.49 1.05 12.98
N HIS A 134 7.60 1.99 13.25
CA HIS A 134 6.29 1.69 13.84
C HIS A 134 5.41 0.99 12.80
N TYR A 135 4.71 -0.08 13.21
CA TYR A 135 3.71 -0.73 12.39
C TYR A 135 2.49 -1.08 13.23
N GLU A 136 1.33 -0.91 12.64
CA GLU A 136 0.07 -1.04 13.38
C GLU A 136 -1.05 -1.47 12.44
N ARG A 137 -1.81 -2.49 12.84
CA ARG A 137 -3.04 -2.85 12.16
C ARG A 137 -4.14 -1.91 12.63
N ILE A 138 -4.84 -1.31 11.65
CA ILE A 138 -5.96 -0.41 11.90
C ILE A 138 -7.28 -1.16 11.65
N ASP A 139 -8.23 -1.02 12.57
CA ASP A 139 -9.58 -1.54 12.38
C ASP A 139 -10.28 -0.74 11.28
N PHE A 140 -10.31 -1.29 10.08
CA PHE A 140 -10.94 -0.68 8.91
C PHE A 140 -12.24 -1.41 8.57
N ASP A 141 -13.35 -0.67 8.53
CA ASP A 141 -14.67 -1.21 8.22
C ASP A 141 -15.23 -0.55 6.95
N ASN A 142 -15.32 -1.35 5.89
CA ASN A 142 -15.87 -0.92 4.60
C ASN A 142 -17.29 -0.33 4.72
N LYS A 143 -18.13 -0.91 5.58
CA LYS A 143 -19.51 -0.44 5.75
C LYS A 143 -19.55 0.92 6.44
N ARG A 144 -18.69 1.12 7.43
CA ARG A 144 -18.57 2.42 8.10
C ARG A 144 -18.11 3.49 7.13
N VAL A 145 -17.12 3.17 6.29
CA VAL A 145 -16.62 4.10 5.27
C VAL A 145 -17.69 4.40 4.23
N ALA A 146 -18.40 3.39 3.75
CA ALA A 146 -19.51 3.57 2.80
C ALA A 146 -20.58 4.52 3.36
N HIS A 147 -20.88 4.42 4.64
CA HIS A 147 -21.85 5.31 5.29
C HIS A 147 -21.45 6.80 5.22
N TYR A 148 -20.16 7.11 5.27
CA TYR A 148 -19.70 8.50 5.07
C TYR A 148 -20.08 9.00 3.68
N PHE A 149 -19.92 8.17 2.64
CA PHE A 149 -20.26 8.56 1.26
C PHE A 149 -21.77 8.78 1.08
N GLU A 150 -22.61 8.01 1.74
CA GLU A 150 -24.06 8.18 1.70
C GLU A 150 -24.52 9.56 2.23
N ASN A 151 -23.70 10.17 3.07
CA ASN A 151 -23.99 11.45 3.71
C ASN A 151 -23.24 12.64 3.07
N ILE A 152 -22.52 12.41 1.99
CA ILE A 152 -21.93 13.49 1.18
C ILE A 152 -23.02 13.98 0.21
N VAL A 153 -23.46 15.20 0.41
CA VAL A 153 -24.49 15.82 -0.43
C VAL A 153 -23.90 17.01 -1.19
#